data_4b389c7da4bd39d7e4f0a5b50fbed221
#
_entry.id   4b389c7da4bd39d7e4f0a5b50fbed221
#
_cell.length_a   1.000
_cell.length_b   1.000
_cell.length_c   1.000
_cell.angle_alpha   90.00
_cell.angle_beta   90.00
_cell.angle_gamma   90.00
#
_symmetry.space_group_name_H-M   'P 1'
#
loop_
_entity.id
_entity.type
_entity.pdbx_description
1 polymer ?
#
loop_
_entity_poly.entity_id
_entity_poly.type
_entity_poly.pdbx_seq_one_letter_code
_entity_poly.pdbx_strand_id
1 'polypeptide(L)'
;MNSHKALVACRAGVGSSLMLKIKVNEVVKENNFPLEVEHSSLDGVPGFQGDMIITLPDVANELIEKNLPQKIVGIANIVDKNETKIKLEEALLS
;
A
#
# COMPACT_ATOMS: atom_id res chain seq x y z
N MET A 1 -1.23 -21.51 4.12
CA MET A 1 -1.91 -20.31 3.65
C MET A 1 -0.91 -19.23 3.37
N ASN A 2 -1.00 -18.65 2.19
CA ASN A 2 -0.07 -17.61 1.77
C ASN A 2 -0.67 -16.24 2.05
N SER A 3 -0.25 -15.64 3.15
CA SER A 3 -0.64 -14.26 3.41
C SER A 3 0.40 -13.33 2.79
N HIS A 4 -0.07 -12.21 2.30
CA HIS A 4 0.80 -11.20 1.71
C HIS A 4 1.00 -10.05 2.71
N LYS A 5 2.09 -9.34 2.56
CA LYS A 5 2.37 -8.18 3.40
C LYS A 5 2.44 -6.92 2.56
N ALA A 6 1.81 -5.86 3.03
CA ALA A 6 1.83 -4.56 2.40
C ALA A 6 2.34 -3.51 3.37
N LEU A 7 3.13 -2.60 2.86
CA LEU A 7 3.60 -1.46 3.65
C LEU A 7 2.93 -0.21 3.12
N VAL A 8 2.24 0.51 4.00
CA VAL A 8 1.73 1.84 3.67
C VAL A 8 2.81 2.85 4.02
N ALA A 9 3.32 3.53 3.04
CA ALA A 9 4.40 4.48 3.22
C ALA A 9 4.04 5.83 2.60
N CYS A 10 4.36 6.89 3.30
CA CYS A 10 4.12 8.25 2.82
C CYS A 10 5.24 9.15 3.30
N ARG A 11 5.29 10.36 2.77
CA ARG A 11 6.28 11.34 3.19
C ARG A 11 6.09 11.66 4.67
N ALA A 12 7.20 11.83 5.37
CA ALA A 12 7.18 12.14 6.80
C ALA A 12 6.43 13.44 7.07
N GLY A 13 5.74 13.50 8.21
CA GLY A 13 5.03 14.69 8.64
C GLY A 13 3.65 14.87 8.02
N VAL A 14 3.20 13.92 7.22
CA VAL A 14 1.88 13.98 6.59
C VAL A 14 0.96 12.98 7.26
N GLY A 15 -0.16 13.44 7.78
CA GLY A 15 -1.13 12.57 8.43
C GLY A 15 -1.87 11.63 7.49
N SER A 16 -1.74 11.86 6.17
CA SER A 16 -2.45 11.07 5.17
C SER A 16 -2.01 9.61 5.13
N SER A 17 -0.78 9.29 5.56
CA SER A 17 -0.32 7.91 5.57
C SER A 17 -1.11 7.06 6.56
N LEU A 18 -1.44 7.61 7.72
CA LEU A 18 -2.25 6.89 8.69
C LEU A 18 -3.67 6.70 8.17
N MET A 19 -4.24 7.73 7.54
CA MET A 19 -5.56 7.63 6.95
C MET A 19 -5.58 6.57 5.85
N LEU A 20 -4.55 6.55 5.01
CA LEU A 20 -4.42 5.55 3.97
C LEU A 20 -4.36 4.13 4.55
N LYS A 21 -3.60 3.94 5.62
CA LYS A 21 -3.53 2.65 6.29
C LYS A 21 -4.90 2.22 6.80
N ILE A 22 -5.64 3.13 7.42
CA ILE A 22 -6.96 2.83 7.94
C ILE A 22 -7.90 2.41 6.82
N LYS A 23 -7.90 3.13 5.71
CA LYS A 23 -8.77 2.81 4.58
C LYS A 23 -8.39 1.49 3.92
N VAL A 24 -7.11 1.23 3.78
CA VAL A 24 -6.66 -0.04 3.23
C VAL A 24 -7.07 -1.19 4.13
N ASN A 25 -6.91 -1.04 5.44
CA ASN A 25 -7.35 -2.08 6.38
C ASN A 25 -8.84 -2.35 6.32
N GLU A 26 -9.65 -1.29 6.15
CA GLU A 26 -11.09 -1.47 6.01
C GLU A 26 -11.43 -2.33 4.79
N VAL A 27 -10.78 -2.04 3.66
CA VAL A 27 -10.99 -2.79 2.42
C VAL A 27 -10.55 -4.24 2.59
N VAL A 28 -9.39 -4.45 3.21
CA VAL A 28 -8.85 -5.78 3.44
C VAL A 28 -9.84 -6.61 4.28
N LYS A 29 -10.37 -6.03 5.35
CA LYS A 29 -11.30 -6.74 6.22
C LYS A 29 -12.63 -7.00 5.55
N GLU A 30 -13.16 -6.03 4.81
CA GLU A 30 -14.45 -6.17 4.16
C GLU A 30 -14.44 -7.25 3.07
N ASN A 31 -13.30 -7.46 2.44
CA ASN A 31 -13.17 -8.40 1.33
C ASN A 31 -12.40 -9.65 1.71
N ASN A 32 -11.99 -9.79 2.96
CA ASN A 32 -11.22 -10.95 3.45
C ASN A 32 -9.96 -11.20 2.62
N PHE A 33 -9.26 -10.14 2.24
CA PHE A 33 -8.01 -10.29 1.51
C PHE A 33 -6.93 -10.89 2.42
N PRO A 34 -6.10 -11.81 1.92
CA PRO A 34 -5.00 -12.38 2.69
C PRO A 34 -3.82 -11.41 2.73
N LEU A 35 -4.02 -10.27 3.35
CA LEU A 35 -3.05 -9.17 3.33
C LEU A 35 -2.89 -8.57 4.71
N GLU A 36 -1.64 -8.52 5.18
CA GLU A 36 -1.30 -7.81 6.41
C GLU A 36 -0.79 -6.43 6.02
N VAL A 37 -1.30 -5.41 6.68
CA VAL A 37 -0.96 -4.02 6.37
C VAL A 37 -0.15 -3.42 7.50
N GLU A 38 1.03 -2.91 7.17
CA GLU A 38 1.90 -2.22 8.10
C GLU A 38 2.05 -0.77 7.66
N HIS A 39 2.44 0.08 8.56
CA HIS A 39 2.61 1.51 8.31
C HIS A 39 4.03 1.94 8.67
N SER A 40 4.64 2.72 7.81
CA SER A 40 5.98 3.25 8.06
C SER A 40 6.19 4.54 7.27
N SER A 41 7.28 5.23 7.59
CA SER A 41 7.72 6.35 6.77
C SER A 41 8.44 5.81 5.54
N LEU A 42 8.78 6.71 4.61
CA LEU A 42 9.51 6.30 3.40
C LEU A 42 10.87 5.69 3.73
N ASP A 43 11.45 6.05 4.87
CA ASP A 43 12.73 5.50 5.28
C ASP A 43 12.68 3.99 5.55
N GLY A 44 11.51 3.47 5.86
CA GLY A 44 11.34 2.04 6.09
C GLY A 44 11.18 1.22 4.82
N VAL A 45 10.99 1.87 3.66
CA VAL A 45 10.75 1.16 2.41
C VAL A 45 11.93 0.28 1.98
N PRO A 46 13.18 0.76 1.99
CA PRO A 46 14.29 -0.08 1.52
C PRO A 46 14.50 -1.35 2.33
N GLY A 47 14.11 -1.35 3.60
CA GLY A 47 14.26 -2.53 4.44
C GLY A 47 13.03 -3.42 4.51
N PHE A 48 11.96 -3.04 3.83
CA PHE A 48 10.73 -3.80 3.88
C PHE A 48 10.83 -5.07 3.04
N GLN A 49 10.43 -6.18 3.60
CA GLN A 49 10.48 -7.48 2.93
C GLN A 49 9.09 -8.07 2.71
N GLY A 50 8.17 -7.26 2.24
CA GLY A 50 6.82 -7.71 1.93
C GLY A 50 6.58 -7.79 0.43
N ASP A 51 5.32 -7.87 0.07
CA ASP A 51 4.90 -8.11 -1.31
C ASP A 51 4.57 -6.83 -2.07
N MET A 52 4.09 -5.82 -1.38
CA MET A 52 3.69 -4.59 -2.05
C MET A 52 3.86 -3.38 -1.14
N ILE A 53 3.92 -2.22 -1.77
CA ILE A 53 3.99 -0.94 -1.07
C ILE A 53 2.82 -0.10 -1.56
N ILE A 54 2.02 0.38 -0.61
CA ILE A 54 0.84 1.19 -0.90
C ILE A 54 1.13 2.63 -0.51
N THR A 55 0.88 3.55 -1.43
CA THR A 55 1.21 4.94 -1.20
C THR A 55 0.35 5.85 -2.09
N LEU A 56 0.59 7.15 -2.02
CA LEU A 56 -0.07 8.11 -2.91
C LEU A 56 0.65 8.12 -4.27
N PRO A 57 -0.02 8.57 -5.34
CA PRO A 57 0.55 8.46 -6.69
C PRO A 57 1.90 9.15 -6.89
N ASP A 58 2.12 10.30 -6.26
CA ASP A 58 3.38 11.02 -6.40
C ASP A 58 4.54 10.21 -5.83
N VAL A 59 4.33 9.61 -4.67
CA VAL A 59 5.35 8.75 -4.06
C VAL A 59 5.49 7.45 -4.85
N ALA A 60 4.36 6.92 -5.35
CA ALA A 60 4.41 5.70 -6.15
C ALA A 60 5.31 5.86 -7.36
N ASN A 61 5.22 7.00 -8.06
CA ASN A 61 6.07 7.25 -9.21
C ASN A 61 7.55 7.27 -8.84
N GLU A 62 7.88 7.88 -7.70
CA GLU A 62 9.26 7.89 -7.23
C GLU A 62 9.77 6.48 -6.92
N LEU A 63 8.92 5.67 -6.29
CA LEU A 63 9.33 4.32 -5.91
C LEU A 63 9.47 3.40 -7.12
N ILE A 64 8.63 3.58 -8.13
CA ILE A 64 8.73 2.82 -9.37
C ILE A 64 10.09 3.07 -10.03
N GLU A 65 10.56 4.30 -10.01
CA GLU A 65 11.86 4.64 -10.60
C GLU A 65 13.03 3.98 -9.88
N LYS A 66 12.84 3.59 -8.62
CA LYS A 66 13.89 2.93 -7.84
C LYS A 66 14.01 1.44 -8.11
N ASN A 67 13.15 0.88 -8.95
CA ASN A 67 13.19 -0.55 -9.31
C ASN A 67 13.14 -1.48 -8.10
N LEU A 68 12.22 -1.21 -7.20
CA LEU A 68 12.05 -2.04 -6.01
C LEU A 68 11.45 -3.39 -6.38
N PRO A 69 11.78 -4.47 -5.62
CA PRO A 69 11.21 -5.79 -5.89
C PRO A 69 9.72 -5.90 -5.56
N GLN A 70 9.22 -5.03 -4.70
CA GLN A 70 7.81 -5.05 -4.32
C GLN A 70 6.95 -4.37 -5.38
N LYS A 71 5.69 -4.77 -5.43
CA LYS A 71 4.72 -4.09 -6.27
C LYS A 71 4.37 -2.73 -5.66
N ILE A 72 4.25 -1.73 -6.48
CA ILE A 72 3.94 -0.39 -6.02
C ILE A 72 2.48 -0.08 -6.35
N VAL A 73 1.69 0.20 -5.33
CA VAL A 73 0.27 0.51 -5.49
C VAL A 73 0.06 1.99 -5.13
N GLY A 74 -0.33 2.77 -6.12
CA GLY A 74 -0.64 4.19 -5.91
C GLY A 74 -2.15 4.39 -5.84
N ILE A 75 -2.64 4.95 -4.73
CA ILE A 75 -4.05 5.19 -4.54
C ILE A 75 -4.31 6.70 -4.54
N ALA A 76 -4.97 7.17 -5.59
CA ALA A 76 -5.20 8.60 -5.78
C ALA A 76 -6.25 9.15 -4.81
N ASN A 77 -7.31 8.40 -4.59
CA ASN A 77 -8.40 8.82 -3.72
C ASN A 77 -8.52 7.85 -2.55
N ILE A 78 -7.97 8.23 -1.41
CA ILE A 78 -7.92 7.35 -0.24
C ILE A 78 -9.28 7.11 0.40
N VAL A 79 -10.28 7.92 0.07
CA VAL A 79 -11.64 7.72 0.59
C VAL A 79 -12.49 6.87 -0.34
N ASP A 80 -11.99 6.54 -1.53
CA ASP A 80 -12.71 5.70 -2.47
C ASP A 80 -12.33 4.23 -2.24
N LYS A 81 -13.18 3.51 -1.53
CA LYS A 81 -12.93 2.11 -1.24
C LYS A 81 -12.90 1.24 -2.49
N ASN A 82 -13.67 1.62 -3.52
CA ASN A 82 -13.69 0.85 -4.76
C ASN A 82 -12.35 0.92 -5.48
N GLU A 83 -11.75 2.08 -5.55
CA GLU A 83 -10.43 2.23 -6.15
C GLU A 83 -9.40 1.40 -5.39
N THR A 84 -9.42 1.50 -4.06
CA THR A 84 -8.50 0.74 -3.21
C THR A 84 -8.68 -0.76 -3.42
N LYS A 85 -9.93 -1.22 -3.45
CA LYS A 85 -10.22 -2.63 -3.65
C LYS A 85 -9.69 -3.14 -4.98
N ILE A 86 -9.97 -2.42 -6.06
CA ILE A 86 -9.55 -2.82 -7.39
C ILE A 86 -8.03 -2.91 -7.48
N LYS A 87 -7.34 -1.91 -6.95
CA LYS A 87 -5.89 -1.89 -7.02
C LYS A 87 -5.26 -2.99 -6.16
N LEU A 88 -5.82 -3.28 -5.01
CA LEU A 88 -5.33 -4.37 -4.18
C LEU A 88 -5.57 -5.72 -4.82
N GLU A 89 -6.75 -5.92 -5.43
CA GLU A 89 -7.04 -7.16 -6.15
C GLU A 89 -6.05 -7.38 -7.29
N GLU A 90 -5.78 -6.35 -8.07
CA GLU A 90 -4.83 -6.46 -9.17
C GLU A 90 -3.44 -6.83 -8.67
N ALA A 91 -3.01 -6.23 -7.57
CA ALA A 91 -1.69 -6.52 -7.00
C ALA A 91 -1.61 -7.94 -6.45
N LEU A 92 -2.69 -8.42 -5.84
CA LEU A 92 -2.71 -9.77 -5.28
C LEU A 92 -2.79 -10.86 -6.35
N LEU A 93 -3.41 -10.55 -7.47
CA LEU A 93 -3.60 -11.53 -8.54
C LEU A 93 -2.46 -11.60 -9.56
N SER A 94 -1.61 -10.61 -9.57
CA SER A 94 -0.53 -10.55 -10.58
C SER A 94 0.77 -11.19 -10.12
#